data_1988697f708ac9ed11afadd746afdb12
#
_entry.id   1988697f708ac9ed11afadd746afdb12
#
_cell.length_a   1.000
_cell.length_b   1.000
_cell.length_c   1.000
_cell.angle_alpha   90.00
_cell.angle_beta   90.00
_cell.angle_gamma   90.00
#
_symmetry.space_group_name_H-M   'P 1'
#
loop_
_entity.id
_entity.type
_entity.pdbx_description
1 polymer ?
#
loop_
_entity_poly.entity_id
_entity_poly.type
_entity_poly.pdbx_seq_one_letter_code
_entity_poly.pdbx_strand_id
1 'polypeptide(L)'
;TGESYDTGDFVRILDRVGAEGDAAGFAARRASSAARGMLRGMGLGLYVESILGDPSEAAEVTFEADGTVTLAVGTQSNGQGHETVYTRFLAANTGIAPERIRILQGDSDRIPKGGGTGGSRSVTVQTNATLSTVSAMVAAFTPFVAAETGTADVRFEEGVFRAPGSNLGLSLIEAAEMARAAGRADLLRHRTEARLPGRSYPNGAHLVEVEIDPETGRTRIERYTVVDDFGTLVAPELVMGQVHGGVVQGIGQVMAEAIVHDAEGQILTGSLMDYAIPRADDVPFIRFFSEPVPSVRNPLGMKGCGEAGTVGALGAVANAVRDALATAGAGPIETPFTPERIWRALRDARAG
;
A
#
# COMPACT_ATOMS: atom_id res chain seq x y z
N THR A 1 -7.97 -8.44 -22.89
CA THR A 1 -8.79 -7.64 -21.94
C THR A 1 -9.02 -6.22 -22.45
N GLY A 2 -8.16 -5.69 -23.35
CA GLY A 2 -8.20 -4.30 -23.81
C GLY A 2 -7.61 -3.28 -22.85
N GLU A 3 -7.11 -3.71 -21.68
CA GLU A 3 -6.42 -2.84 -20.72
C GLU A 3 -5.01 -2.51 -21.22
N SER A 4 -4.58 -1.28 -20.96
CA SER A 4 -3.24 -0.80 -21.25
C SER A 4 -2.54 -0.44 -19.94
N TYR A 5 -1.48 -1.19 -19.61
CA TYR A 5 -0.66 -0.88 -18.43
C TYR A 5 0.10 0.41 -18.68
N ASP A 6 0.12 1.28 -17.68
CA ASP A 6 0.68 2.62 -17.85
C ASP A 6 2.22 2.62 -17.83
N THR A 7 2.81 1.91 -16.89
CA THR A 7 4.27 1.76 -16.73
C THR A 7 4.59 0.46 -15.99
N GLY A 8 5.84 0.02 -16.07
CA GLY A 8 6.38 -1.13 -15.35
C GLY A 8 7.60 -1.72 -16.06
N ASP A 9 8.52 -2.26 -15.30
CA ASP A 9 9.63 -3.05 -15.78
C ASP A 9 9.58 -4.47 -15.19
N PHE A 10 8.70 -5.29 -15.74
CA PHE A 10 8.39 -6.62 -15.19
C PHE A 10 9.60 -7.57 -15.24
N VAL A 11 10.46 -7.45 -16.26
CA VAL A 11 11.65 -8.28 -16.39
C VAL A 11 12.66 -7.93 -15.30
N ARG A 12 12.90 -6.65 -15.08
CA ARG A 12 13.81 -6.18 -14.02
C ARG A 12 13.33 -6.59 -12.61
N ILE A 13 12.03 -6.55 -12.36
CA ILE A 13 11.45 -7.03 -11.09
C ILE A 13 11.70 -8.53 -10.93
N LEU A 14 11.49 -9.33 -11.98
CA LEU A 14 11.69 -10.76 -11.95
C LEU A 14 13.17 -11.13 -11.72
N ASP A 15 14.08 -10.48 -12.43
CA ASP A 15 15.53 -10.68 -12.25
C ASP A 15 15.98 -10.31 -10.85
N ARG A 16 15.48 -9.17 -10.34
CA ARG A 16 15.83 -8.69 -9.02
C ARG A 16 15.30 -9.59 -7.90
N VAL A 17 14.06 -10.06 -7.97
CA VAL A 17 13.52 -10.98 -6.94
C VAL A 17 14.29 -12.29 -6.91
N GLY A 18 14.71 -12.79 -8.08
CA GLY A 18 15.57 -13.97 -8.19
C GLY A 18 16.94 -13.78 -7.53
N ALA A 19 17.58 -12.63 -7.77
CA ALA A 19 18.87 -12.28 -7.20
C ALA A 19 18.79 -12.04 -5.68
N GLU A 20 17.86 -11.19 -5.23
CA GLU A 20 17.66 -10.85 -3.82
C GLU A 20 17.19 -12.06 -2.98
N GLY A 21 16.35 -12.92 -3.58
CA GLY A 21 15.90 -14.17 -2.96
C GLY A 21 16.94 -15.29 -3.00
N ASP A 22 18.06 -15.10 -3.71
CA ASP A 22 19.10 -16.13 -3.92
C ASP A 22 18.50 -17.41 -4.52
N ALA A 23 17.75 -17.26 -5.64
CA ALA A 23 17.17 -18.39 -6.35
C ALA A 23 18.24 -19.40 -6.82
N ALA A 24 19.45 -18.94 -7.16
CA ALA A 24 20.56 -19.79 -7.58
C ALA A 24 21.01 -20.76 -6.49
N GLY A 25 20.98 -20.37 -5.21
CA GLY A 25 21.33 -21.21 -4.07
C GLY A 25 20.25 -22.23 -3.66
N PHE A 26 19.06 -22.18 -4.28
CA PHE A 26 17.92 -23.02 -3.89
C PHE A 26 18.20 -24.52 -3.96
N ALA A 27 18.88 -24.99 -5.03
CA ALA A 27 19.17 -26.42 -5.20
C ALA A 27 19.99 -26.99 -4.03
N ALA A 28 20.98 -26.25 -3.54
CA ALA A 28 21.78 -26.66 -2.40
C ALA A 28 20.93 -26.71 -1.10
N ARG A 29 20.05 -25.73 -0.90
CA ARG A 29 19.14 -25.70 0.26
C ARG A 29 18.14 -26.86 0.21
N ARG A 30 17.61 -27.19 -0.98
CA ARG A 30 16.71 -28.35 -1.16
C ARG A 30 17.42 -29.65 -0.83
N ALA A 31 18.66 -29.85 -1.30
CA ALA A 31 19.45 -31.02 -0.98
C ALA A 31 19.73 -31.14 0.53
N SER A 32 20.02 -30.02 1.19
CA SER A 32 20.21 -29.99 2.65
C SER A 32 18.94 -30.36 3.42
N SER A 33 17.76 -29.89 2.96
CA SER A 33 16.47 -30.30 3.56
C SER A 33 16.20 -31.78 3.36
N ALA A 34 16.42 -32.30 2.16
CA ALA A 34 16.25 -33.71 1.85
C ALA A 34 17.15 -34.62 2.70
N ALA A 35 18.39 -34.21 2.98
CA ALA A 35 19.31 -34.95 3.87
C ALA A 35 18.76 -35.05 5.31
N ARG A 36 17.84 -34.20 5.72
CA ARG A 36 17.13 -34.24 7.01
C ARG A 36 15.77 -34.93 6.94
N GLY A 37 15.41 -35.47 5.78
CA GLY A 37 14.08 -36.07 5.55
C GLY A 37 12.96 -35.06 5.32
N MET A 38 13.30 -33.79 5.09
CA MET A 38 12.32 -32.70 4.85
C MET A 38 12.14 -32.45 3.36
N LEU A 39 10.95 -31.97 2.97
CA LEU A 39 10.65 -31.55 1.61
C LEU A 39 10.80 -30.04 1.51
N ARG A 40 11.57 -29.54 0.54
CA ARG A 40 11.72 -28.10 0.31
C ARG A 40 11.20 -27.71 -1.07
N GLY A 41 10.37 -26.66 -1.11
CA GLY A 41 9.85 -26.08 -2.33
C GLY A 41 10.14 -24.60 -2.45
N MET A 42 10.20 -24.13 -3.69
CA MET A 42 10.32 -22.72 -4.03
C MET A 42 9.15 -22.31 -4.95
N GLY A 43 8.54 -21.17 -4.66
CA GLY A 43 7.44 -20.63 -5.45
C GLY A 43 7.67 -19.17 -5.81
N LEU A 44 7.34 -18.85 -7.05
CA LEU A 44 7.32 -17.49 -7.58
C LEU A 44 5.87 -17.08 -7.81
N GLY A 45 5.51 -15.86 -7.37
CA GLY A 45 4.29 -15.16 -7.74
C GLY A 45 4.65 -13.85 -8.41
N LEU A 46 4.23 -13.66 -9.65
CA LEU A 46 4.31 -12.40 -10.38
C LEU A 46 2.91 -11.84 -10.51
N TYR A 47 2.71 -10.55 -10.23
CA TYR A 47 1.39 -9.94 -10.29
C TYR A 47 1.42 -8.56 -10.94
N VAL A 48 0.28 -8.19 -11.49
CA VAL A 48 -0.10 -6.82 -11.85
C VAL A 48 -1.47 -6.56 -11.23
N GLU A 49 -1.56 -5.51 -10.44
CA GLU A 49 -2.80 -5.04 -9.82
C GLU A 49 -3.25 -3.74 -10.49
N SER A 50 -4.51 -3.40 -10.39
CA SER A 50 -5.07 -2.11 -10.81
C SER A 50 -5.67 -1.42 -9.60
N ILE A 51 -5.38 -0.14 -9.39
CA ILE A 51 -6.17 0.64 -8.45
C ILE A 51 -7.64 0.62 -8.87
N LEU A 52 -8.55 0.33 -7.94
CA LEU A 52 -9.98 0.16 -8.18
C LEU A 52 -10.82 1.24 -7.49
N GLY A 53 -12.13 1.22 -7.75
CA GLY A 53 -13.09 2.15 -7.16
C GLY A 53 -13.19 3.49 -7.90
N ASP A 54 -13.80 4.48 -7.25
CA ASP A 54 -13.99 5.82 -7.82
C ASP A 54 -12.63 6.53 -7.93
N PRO A 55 -12.20 6.96 -9.12
CA PRO A 55 -10.97 7.71 -9.33
C PRO A 55 -11.04 9.16 -8.83
N SER A 56 -12.19 9.61 -8.32
CA SER A 56 -12.39 10.96 -7.78
C SER A 56 -12.25 10.95 -6.25
N GLU A 57 -11.75 12.06 -5.71
CA GLU A 57 -11.78 12.33 -4.28
C GLU A 57 -11.84 13.83 -4.01
N ALA A 58 -12.31 14.21 -2.82
CA ALA A 58 -12.31 15.57 -2.35
C ALA A 58 -11.24 15.80 -1.26
N ALA A 59 -10.71 17.00 -1.19
CA ALA A 59 -9.89 17.47 -0.10
C ALA A 59 -10.30 18.88 0.30
N GLU A 60 -10.24 19.18 1.60
CA GLU A 60 -10.50 20.50 2.14
C GLU A 60 -9.38 20.89 3.11
N VAL A 61 -8.79 22.06 2.90
CA VAL A 61 -7.80 22.67 3.78
C VAL A 61 -8.45 23.87 4.48
N THR A 62 -8.42 23.88 5.81
CA THR A 62 -8.98 24.95 6.65
C THR A 62 -7.89 25.50 7.59
N PHE A 63 -7.67 26.82 7.57
CA PHE A 63 -6.81 27.51 8.54
C PHE A 63 -7.64 27.82 9.80
N GLU A 64 -7.36 27.14 10.88
CA GLU A 64 -8.10 27.28 12.13
C GLU A 64 -7.68 28.52 12.92
N ALA A 65 -8.54 28.96 13.85
CA ALA A 65 -8.28 30.16 14.65
C ALA A 65 -7.10 30.01 15.64
N ASP A 66 -6.76 28.79 15.99
CA ASP A 66 -5.64 28.47 16.88
C ASP A 66 -4.28 28.35 16.16
N GLY A 67 -4.24 28.68 14.87
CA GLY A 67 -3.03 28.59 14.03
C GLY A 67 -2.69 27.18 13.56
N THR A 68 -3.58 26.23 13.76
CA THR A 68 -3.48 24.88 13.15
C THR A 68 -4.15 24.86 11.78
N VAL A 69 -3.87 23.81 10.99
CA VAL A 69 -4.44 23.60 9.68
C VAL A 69 -5.11 22.23 9.64
N THR A 70 -6.40 22.20 9.36
CA THR A 70 -7.14 20.95 9.20
C THR A 70 -7.17 20.55 7.72
N LEU A 71 -6.71 19.32 7.42
CA LEU A 71 -6.94 18.67 6.13
C LEU A 71 -8.04 17.62 6.30
N ALA A 72 -9.22 17.90 5.75
CA ALA A 72 -10.31 16.95 5.69
C ALA A 72 -10.21 16.09 4.43
N VAL A 73 -10.31 14.77 4.60
CA VAL A 73 -10.08 13.76 3.56
C VAL A 73 -11.22 12.77 3.48
N GLY A 74 -11.60 12.39 2.26
CA GLY A 74 -12.70 11.44 2.01
C GLY A 74 -12.30 9.97 2.13
N THR A 75 -11.02 9.67 2.25
CA THR A 75 -10.50 8.32 2.52
C THR A 75 -10.32 8.13 4.03
N GLN A 76 -10.60 6.92 4.52
CA GLN A 76 -10.54 6.63 5.96
C GLN A 76 -9.41 5.66 6.31
N SER A 77 -8.70 5.93 7.39
CA SER A 77 -7.69 5.03 7.94
C SER A 77 -8.32 3.83 8.66
N ASN A 78 -7.75 2.66 8.43
CA ASN A 78 -8.01 1.43 9.18
C ASN A 78 -6.78 1.01 10.00
N GLY A 79 -5.85 1.94 10.25
CA GLY A 79 -4.57 1.71 10.93
C GLY A 79 -3.34 1.69 10.00
N GLN A 80 -3.52 1.88 8.67
CA GLN A 80 -2.43 1.85 7.69
C GLN A 80 -1.66 3.19 7.56
N GLY A 81 -1.84 4.13 8.50
CA GLY A 81 -1.00 5.32 8.62
C GLY A 81 -1.36 6.49 7.71
N HIS A 82 -2.63 6.65 7.35
CA HIS A 82 -3.09 7.76 6.50
C HIS A 82 -2.76 9.13 7.09
N GLU A 83 -2.89 9.31 8.42
CA GLU A 83 -2.55 10.56 9.10
C GLU A 83 -1.10 10.97 8.82
N THR A 84 -0.18 10.03 8.93
CA THR A 84 1.25 10.28 8.68
C THR A 84 1.50 10.64 7.22
N VAL A 85 0.92 9.88 6.28
CA VAL A 85 1.12 10.11 4.84
C VAL A 85 0.57 11.47 4.42
N TYR A 86 -0.67 11.80 4.81
CA TYR A 86 -1.31 13.05 4.39
C TYR A 86 -0.70 14.27 5.07
N THR A 87 -0.29 14.16 6.33
CA THR A 87 0.46 15.20 7.03
C THR A 87 1.78 15.49 6.32
N ARG A 88 2.58 14.47 6.01
CA ARG A 88 3.84 14.63 5.27
C ARG A 88 3.62 15.24 3.88
N PHE A 89 2.59 14.76 3.19
CA PHE A 89 2.27 15.24 1.85
C PHE A 89 1.87 16.73 1.86
N LEU A 90 0.97 17.13 2.76
CA LEU A 90 0.57 18.54 2.88
C LEU A 90 1.76 19.42 3.29
N ALA A 91 2.53 19.01 4.29
CA ALA A 91 3.71 19.74 4.75
C ALA A 91 4.73 19.98 3.61
N ALA A 92 5.03 18.93 2.84
CA ALA A 92 5.98 19.01 1.71
C ALA A 92 5.53 19.98 0.60
N ASN A 93 4.20 20.10 0.38
CA ASN A 93 3.65 20.95 -0.69
C ASN A 93 3.31 22.38 -0.23
N THR A 94 3.31 22.65 1.07
CA THR A 94 2.87 23.94 1.62
C THR A 94 3.89 24.63 2.51
N GLY A 95 4.93 23.92 2.97
CA GLY A 95 5.87 24.42 3.97
C GLY A 95 5.29 24.54 5.39
N ILE A 96 4.04 24.11 5.60
CA ILE A 96 3.40 24.10 6.93
C ILE A 96 4.04 23.00 7.77
N ALA A 97 4.46 23.36 9.00
CA ALA A 97 5.07 22.41 9.91
C ALA A 97 4.10 21.25 10.25
N PRO A 98 4.55 19.99 10.20
CA PRO A 98 3.70 18.82 10.44
C PRO A 98 2.87 18.89 11.73
N GLU A 99 3.44 19.48 12.78
CA GLU A 99 2.82 19.61 14.11
C GLU A 99 1.59 20.54 14.11
N ARG A 100 1.46 21.39 13.08
CA ARG A 100 0.30 22.27 12.88
C ARG A 100 -0.80 21.61 12.05
N ILE A 101 -0.54 20.47 11.42
CA ILE A 101 -1.49 19.81 10.53
C ILE A 101 -2.33 18.79 11.31
N ARG A 102 -3.63 18.88 11.18
CA ARG A 102 -4.61 17.91 11.73
C ARG A 102 -5.32 17.24 10.56
N ILE A 103 -5.37 15.91 10.59
CA ILE A 103 -6.12 15.14 9.59
C ILE A 103 -7.51 14.85 10.14
N LEU A 104 -8.54 15.24 9.40
CA LEU A 104 -9.94 14.91 9.67
C LEU A 104 -10.41 13.87 8.66
N GLN A 105 -10.88 12.71 9.16
CA GLN A 105 -11.38 11.61 8.35
C GLN A 105 -12.52 10.88 9.08
N GLY A 106 -13.38 10.16 8.32
CA GLY A 106 -14.46 9.36 8.91
C GLY A 106 -15.62 10.15 9.52
N ASP A 107 -15.70 11.45 9.29
CA ASP A 107 -16.74 12.34 9.79
C ASP A 107 -17.64 12.81 8.63
N SER A 108 -18.80 12.16 8.48
CA SER A 108 -19.74 12.44 7.40
C SER A 108 -20.47 13.79 7.54
N ASP A 109 -20.47 14.39 8.74
CA ASP A 109 -21.06 15.72 8.94
C ASP A 109 -20.17 16.83 8.38
N ARG A 110 -18.85 16.58 8.35
CA ARG A 110 -17.85 17.53 7.89
C ARG A 110 -17.29 17.18 6.50
N ILE A 111 -17.37 15.91 6.11
CA ILE A 111 -16.86 15.39 4.84
C ILE A 111 -18.04 14.89 4.01
N PRO A 112 -18.68 15.78 3.21
CA PRO A 112 -19.92 15.43 2.51
C PRO A 112 -19.74 14.46 1.34
N LYS A 113 -18.47 14.24 0.91
CA LYS A 113 -18.14 13.30 -0.16
C LYS A 113 -16.81 12.63 0.14
N GLY A 114 -16.79 11.31 0.08
CA GLY A 114 -15.59 10.50 0.18
C GLY A 114 -15.82 9.11 -0.41
N GLY A 115 -14.82 8.59 -1.11
CA GLY A 115 -14.86 7.26 -1.73
C GLY A 115 -14.44 6.13 -0.77
N GLY A 116 -14.08 6.46 0.46
CA GLY A 116 -13.59 5.50 1.45
C GLY A 116 -12.25 4.86 1.09
N THR A 117 -11.91 3.78 1.78
CA THR A 117 -10.66 3.03 1.60
C THR A 117 -10.94 1.63 1.07
N GLY A 118 -10.32 1.27 -0.06
CA GLY A 118 -10.42 -0.04 -0.72
C GLY A 118 -9.86 0.06 -2.14
N GLY A 119 -9.51 -1.10 -2.74
CA GLY A 119 -8.99 -1.16 -4.11
C GLY A 119 -7.65 -0.44 -4.30
N SER A 120 -6.82 -0.41 -3.29
CA SER A 120 -5.46 0.18 -3.31
C SER A 120 -5.39 1.66 -3.75
N ARG A 121 -6.53 2.41 -3.68
CA ARG A 121 -6.68 3.76 -4.26
C ARG A 121 -6.33 4.92 -3.32
N SER A 122 -6.44 4.72 -2.00
CA SER A 122 -6.56 5.80 -1.03
C SER A 122 -5.50 6.89 -1.15
N VAL A 123 -4.23 6.54 -1.06
CA VAL A 123 -3.14 7.55 -1.11
C VAL A 123 -3.10 8.24 -2.46
N THR A 124 -3.22 7.50 -3.56
CA THR A 124 -3.12 8.04 -4.92
C THR A 124 -4.23 9.07 -5.22
N VAL A 125 -5.49 8.74 -4.92
CA VAL A 125 -6.62 9.65 -5.20
C VAL A 125 -6.65 10.83 -4.22
N GLN A 126 -6.36 10.57 -2.94
CA GLN A 126 -6.42 11.61 -1.91
C GLN A 126 -5.28 12.63 -2.06
N THR A 127 -4.06 12.20 -2.36
CA THR A 127 -2.95 13.12 -2.62
C THR A 127 -3.16 13.94 -3.88
N ASN A 128 -3.78 13.36 -4.93
CA ASN A 128 -4.18 14.10 -6.12
C ASN A 128 -5.22 15.21 -5.79
N ALA A 129 -6.23 14.90 -4.98
CA ALA A 129 -7.22 15.89 -4.53
C ALA A 129 -6.58 16.96 -3.62
N THR A 130 -5.70 16.55 -2.72
CA THR A 130 -4.95 17.48 -1.84
C THR A 130 -4.06 18.42 -2.66
N LEU A 131 -3.36 17.93 -3.66
CA LEU A 131 -2.53 18.77 -4.55
C LEU A 131 -3.38 19.79 -5.31
N SER A 132 -4.55 19.37 -5.81
CA SER A 132 -5.52 20.28 -6.44
C SER A 132 -5.99 21.37 -5.48
N THR A 133 -6.26 21.02 -4.22
CA THR A 133 -6.69 21.98 -3.18
C THR A 133 -5.55 22.94 -2.84
N VAL A 134 -4.32 22.47 -2.70
CA VAL A 134 -3.14 23.32 -2.48
C VAL A 134 -2.95 24.29 -3.65
N SER A 135 -3.08 23.82 -4.88
CA SER A 135 -2.97 24.69 -6.07
C SER A 135 -4.01 25.80 -6.09
N ALA A 136 -5.28 25.46 -5.79
CA ALA A 136 -6.36 26.43 -5.71
C ALA A 136 -6.17 27.43 -4.57
N MET A 137 -5.70 26.97 -3.41
CA MET A 137 -5.38 27.78 -2.25
C MET A 137 -4.26 28.78 -2.55
N VAL A 138 -3.15 28.33 -3.12
CA VAL A 138 -2.03 29.19 -3.52
C VAL A 138 -2.48 30.23 -4.55
N ALA A 139 -3.27 29.81 -5.56
CA ALA A 139 -3.82 30.73 -6.56
C ALA A 139 -4.72 31.82 -5.96
N ALA A 140 -5.47 31.51 -4.92
CA ALA A 140 -6.34 32.47 -4.21
C ALA A 140 -5.51 33.44 -3.32
N PHE A 141 -4.51 32.91 -2.62
CA PHE A 141 -3.67 33.75 -1.74
C PHE A 141 -2.70 34.66 -2.51
N THR A 142 -2.19 34.24 -3.67
CA THR A 142 -1.19 35.01 -4.43
C THR A 142 -1.60 36.46 -4.72
N PRO A 143 -2.79 36.76 -5.31
CA PRO A 143 -3.22 38.14 -5.56
C PRO A 143 -3.54 38.88 -4.25
N PHE A 144 -4.00 38.21 -3.20
CA PHE A 144 -4.22 38.83 -1.90
C PHE A 144 -2.90 39.28 -1.28
N VAL A 145 -1.87 38.44 -1.25
CA VAL A 145 -0.55 38.78 -0.73
C VAL A 145 0.05 39.92 -1.54
N ALA A 146 -0.09 39.90 -2.87
CA ALA A 146 0.41 40.97 -3.73
C ALA A 146 -0.24 42.34 -3.37
N ALA A 147 -1.56 42.36 -3.17
CA ALA A 147 -2.31 43.55 -2.81
C ALA A 147 -1.94 44.09 -1.41
N GLU A 148 -1.93 43.23 -0.40
CA GLU A 148 -1.65 43.61 0.98
C GLU A 148 -0.19 44.07 1.21
N THR A 149 0.75 43.49 0.46
CA THR A 149 2.17 43.86 0.58
C THR A 149 2.61 44.96 -0.41
N GLY A 150 1.76 45.35 -1.37
CA GLY A 150 2.08 46.26 -2.45
C GLY A 150 3.17 45.70 -3.38
N THR A 151 3.36 44.40 -3.46
CA THR A 151 4.44 43.75 -4.17
C THR A 151 3.91 43.08 -5.45
N ALA A 152 4.52 43.44 -6.60
CA ALA A 152 4.19 42.79 -7.88
C ALA A 152 4.89 41.43 -8.02
N ASP A 153 4.39 40.60 -8.98
CA ASP A 153 5.00 39.33 -9.37
C ASP A 153 5.21 38.34 -8.22
N VAL A 154 4.29 38.32 -7.26
CA VAL A 154 4.31 37.35 -6.15
C VAL A 154 4.12 35.94 -6.67
N ARG A 155 4.96 35.01 -6.21
CA ARG A 155 4.94 33.59 -6.51
C ARG A 155 5.06 32.80 -5.23
N PHE A 156 4.46 31.60 -5.22
CA PHE A 156 4.63 30.65 -4.12
C PHE A 156 5.70 29.64 -4.52
N GLU A 157 6.83 29.66 -3.83
CA GLU A 157 7.98 28.82 -4.09
C GLU A 157 8.56 28.31 -2.76
N GLU A 158 8.89 27.04 -2.68
CA GLU A 158 9.48 26.41 -1.48
C GLU A 158 8.70 26.69 -0.18
N GLY A 159 7.36 26.68 -0.24
CA GLY A 159 6.50 26.89 0.93
C GLY A 159 6.29 28.33 1.36
N VAL A 160 6.78 29.31 0.61
CA VAL A 160 6.65 30.75 0.92
C VAL A 160 6.29 31.59 -0.30
N PHE A 161 5.57 32.69 -0.07
CA PHE A 161 5.33 33.71 -1.09
C PHE A 161 6.57 34.60 -1.21
N ARG A 162 7.11 34.71 -2.42
CA ARG A 162 8.30 35.50 -2.77
C ARG A 162 7.99 36.39 -3.97
N ALA A 163 8.80 37.44 -4.16
CA ALA A 163 8.77 38.22 -5.36
C ALA A 163 10.21 38.68 -5.75
N PRO A 164 10.53 38.73 -7.06
CA PRO A 164 11.83 39.16 -7.54
C PRO A 164 12.19 40.58 -7.06
N GLY A 165 13.39 40.76 -6.53
CA GLY A 165 13.86 42.06 -6.06
C GLY A 165 13.22 42.58 -4.76
N SER A 166 12.48 41.73 -4.06
CA SER A 166 11.82 42.03 -2.78
C SER A 166 12.36 41.13 -1.66
N ASN A 167 12.26 41.60 -0.41
CA ASN A 167 12.54 40.81 0.78
C ASN A 167 11.30 40.00 1.24
N LEU A 168 10.27 39.89 0.40
CA LEU A 168 9.06 39.10 0.70
C LEU A 168 9.42 37.63 0.95
N GLY A 169 9.02 37.10 2.10
CA GLY A 169 9.20 35.71 2.50
C GLY A 169 8.07 35.34 3.44
N LEU A 170 6.81 35.29 2.94
CA LEU A 170 5.60 35.08 3.73
C LEU A 170 5.13 33.64 3.59
N SER A 171 5.01 32.92 4.71
CA SER A 171 4.44 31.57 4.73
C SER A 171 2.93 31.59 4.51
N LEU A 172 2.34 30.41 4.19
CA LEU A 172 0.88 30.27 4.11
C LEU A 172 0.17 30.55 5.45
N ILE A 173 0.80 30.23 6.58
CA ILE A 173 0.24 30.52 7.90
C ILE A 173 0.18 32.04 8.12
N GLU A 174 1.26 32.76 7.86
CA GLU A 174 1.28 34.23 7.99
C GLU A 174 0.31 34.89 7.00
N ALA A 175 0.21 34.38 5.77
CA ALA A 175 -0.79 34.84 4.81
C ALA A 175 -2.23 34.62 5.29
N ALA A 176 -2.51 33.48 5.94
CA ALA A 176 -3.81 33.19 6.53
C ALA A 176 -4.12 34.10 7.74
N GLU A 177 -3.13 34.39 8.59
CA GLU A 177 -3.27 35.37 9.68
C GLU A 177 -3.57 36.78 9.15
N MET A 178 -2.88 37.18 8.10
CA MET A 178 -3.12 38.45 7.40
C MET A 178 -4.54 38.50 6.78
N ALA A 179 -4.97 37.41 6.16
CA ALA A 179 -6.34 37.31 5.60
C ALA A 179 -7.40 37.38 6.71
N ARG A 180 -7.15 36.76 7.86
CA ARG A 180 -8.04 36.83 9.03
C ARG A 180 -8.15 38.26 9.56
N ALA A 181 -7.04 38.97 9.68
CA ALA A 181 -7.01 40.37 10.13
C ALA A 181 -7.72 41.30 9.13
N ALA A 182 -7.65 41.01 7.83
CA ALA A 182 -8.34 41.73 6.77
C ALA A 182 -9.81 41.34 6.58
N GLY A 183 -10.37 40.41 7.39
CA GLY A 183 -11.74 39.95 7.29
C GLY A 183 -12.02 39.04 6.07
N ARG A 184 -10.98 38.50 5.42
CA ARG A 184 -11.06 37.64 4.22
C ARG A 184 -11.27 36.18 4.61
N ALA A 185 -12.46 35.88 5.18
CA ALA A 185 -12.83 34.53 5.58
C ALA A 185 -12.87 33.53 4.40
N ASP A 186 -13.07 34.02 3.19
CA ASP A 186 -13.04 33.25 1.94
C ASP A 186 -11.68 32.61 1.64
N LEU A 187 -10.59 33.18 2.16
CA LEU A 187 -9.23 32.65 2.01
C LEU A 187 -8.85 31.62 3.09
N LEU A 188 -9.67 31.40 4.11
CA LEU A 188 -9.34 30.52 5.23
C LEU A 188 -9.81 29.07 5.03
N ARG A 189 -10.57 28.81 3.96
CA ARG A 189 -11.09 27.47 3.67
C ARG A 189 -11.10 27.23 2.16
N HIS A 190 -10.42 26.17 1.75
CA HIS A 190 -10.31 25.77 0.35
C HIS A 190 -10.70 24.34 0.18
N ARG A 191 -11.58 24.06 -0.77
CA ARG A 191 -12.04 22.72 -1.10
C ARG A 191 -12.04 22.51 -2.59
N THR A 192 -11.50 21.38 -3.04
CA THR A 192 -11.59 20.92 -4.41
C THR A 192 -11.95 19.44 -4.46
N GLU A 193 -12.47 19.04 -5.61
CA GLU A 193 -12.59 17.65 -6.00
C GLU A 193 -11.67 17.44 -7.21
N ALA A 194 -10.92 16.34 -7.22
CA ALA A 194 -10.06 15.98 -8.33
C ALA A 194 -10.29 14.53 -8.75
N ARG A 195 -10.15 14.28 -10.04
CA ARG A 195 -10.30 12.97 -10.65
C ARG A 195 -9.00 12.57 -11.33
N LEU A 196 -8.55 11.34 -11.08
CA LEU A 196 -7.43 10.77 -11.83
C LEU A 196 -7.84 10.51 -13.29
N PRO A 197 -6.96 10.81 -14.26
CA PRO A 197 -7.25 10.60 -15.69
C PRO A 197 -7.30 9.11 -16.09
N GLY A 198 -6.72 8.24 -15.28
CA GLY A 198 -6.68 6.80 -15.52
C GLY A 198 -6.18 6.02 -14.32
N ARG A 199 -6.22 4.71 -14.43
CA ARG A 199 -5.71 3.78 -13.41
C ARG A 199 -4.20 3.66 -13.50
N SER A 200 -3.53 3.53 -12.36
CA SER A 200 -2.15 3.08 -12.27
C SER A 200 -2.12 1.58 -11.93
N TYR A 201 -1.02 0.94 -12.31
CA TYR A 201 -0.87 -0.51 -12.18
C TYR A 201 0.35 -0.84 -11.33
N PRO A 202 0.18 -0.98 -9.98
CA PRO A 202 1.20 -1.56 -9.14
C PRO A 202 1.47 -3.00 -9.59
N ASN A 203 2.73 -3.41 -9.50
CA ASN A 203 3.15 -4.73 -9.92
C ASN A 203 4.35 -5.19 -9.12
N GLY A 204 4.61 -6.49 -9.10
CA GLY A 204 5.70 -7.02 -8.31
C GLY A 204 5.89 -8.52 -8.45
N ALA A 205 6.91 -9.02 -7.76
CA ALA A 205 7.24 -10.43 -7.70
C ALA A 205 7.59 -10.85 -6.27
N HIS A 206 7.05 -11.99 -5.86
CA HIS A 206 7.32 -12.64 -4.58
C HIS A 206 8.02 -13.97 -4.81
N LEU A 207 9.13 -14.21 -4.11
CA LEU A 207 9.85 -15.48 -4.10
C LEU A 207 9.84 -16.05 -2.70
N VAL A 208 9.33 -17.29 -2.59
CA VAL A 208 9.08 -17.97 -1.32
C VAL A 208 9.76 -19.32 -1.30
N GLU A 209 10.35 -19.69 -0.18
CA GLU A 209 10.79 -21.06 0.09
C GLU A 209 10.08 -21.61 1.31
N VAL A 210 9.56 -22.82 1.17
CA VAL A 210 8.94 -23.59 2.26
C VAL A 210 9.69 -24.85 2.56
N GLU A 211 9.63 -25.33 3.80
CA GLU A 211 10.07 -26.65 4.21
C GLU A 211 8.90 -27.39 4.86
N ILE A 212 8.64 -28.61 4.42
CA ILE A 212 7.54 -29.47 4.88
C ILE A 212 8.12 -30.70 5.60
N ASP A 213 7.62 -30.96 6.79
CA ASP A 213 7.83 -32.21 7.48
C ASP A 213 6.84 -33.27 6.94
N PRO A 214 7.29 -34.29 6.22
CA PRO A 214 6.42 -35.25 5.58
C PRO A 214 5.70 -36.21 6.56
N GLU A 215 6.14 -36.26 7.82
CA GLU A 215 5.49 -37.13 8.82
C GLU A 215 4.31 -36.44 9.51
N THR A 216 4.29 -35.10 9.53
CA THR A 216 3.24 -34.33 10.18
C THR A 216 2.45 -33.42 9.22
N GLY A 217 2.97 -33.19 8.02
CA GLY A 217 2.44 -32.20 7.07
C GLY A 217 2.71 -30.75 7.48
N ARG A 218 3.41 -30.52 8.60
CA ARG A 218 3.72 -29.16 9.06
C ARG A 218 4.64 -28.46 8.07
N THR A 219 4.21 -27.28 7.62
CA THR A 219 4.95 -26.45 6.68
C THR A 219 5.48 -25.20 7.39
N ARG A 220 6.74 -24.86 7.13
CA ARG A 220 7.38 -23.63 7.59
C ARG A 220 7.76 -22.80 6.36
N ILE A 221 7.54 -21.52 6.42
CA ILE A 221 8.07 -20.59 5.43
C ILE A 221 9.49 -20.22 5.88
N GLU A 222 10.46 -20.64 5.11
CA GLU A 222 11.88 -20.48 5.47
C GLU A 222 12.46 -19.14 4.96
N ARG A 223 11.98 -18.67 3.80
CA ARG A 223 12.45 -17.44 3.18
C ARG A 223 11.30 -16.78 2.45
N TYR A 224 11.25 -15.44 2.54
CA TYR A 224 10.28 -14.63 1.80
C TYR A 224 10.94 -13.36 1.28
N THR A 225 10.91 -13.16 -0.03
CA THR A 225 11.48 -11.97 -0.68
C THR A 225 10.42 -11.34 -1.59
N VAL A 226 10.28 -10.03 -1.50
CA VAL A 226 9.33 -9.22 -2.29
C VAL A 226 10.10 -8.13 -3.02
N VAL A 227 9.78 -7.92 -4.29
CA VAL A 227 10.22 -6.76 -5.09
C VAL A 227 8.99 -6.18 -5.75
N ASP A 228 8.63 -4.94 -5.40
CA ASP A 228 7.43 -4.28 -5.89
C ASP A 228 7.71 -2.92 -6.51
N ASP A 229 6.87 -2.56 -7.49
CA ASP A 229 6.80 -1.25 -8.11
C ASP A 229 5.51 -0.52 -7.68
N PHE A 230 5.67 0.48 -6.85
CA PHE A 230 4.60 1.39 -6.43
C PHE A 230 4.81 2.83 -6.95
N GLY A 231 5.69 3.00 -7.94
CA GLY A 231 6.07 4.32 -8.44
C GLY A 231 6.65 5.20 -7.33
N THR A 232 6.23 6.44 -7.27
CA THR A 232 6.69 7.41 -6.24
C THR A 232 6.12 7.09 -4.87
N LEU A 233 6.97 7.03 -3.85
CA LEU A 233 6.58 6.76 -2.45
C LEU A 233 6.62 8.03 -1.61
N VAL A 234 5.60 8.27 -0.78
CA VAL A 234 5.57 9.37 0.22
C VAL A 234 6.17 8.94 1.55
N ALA A 235 5.88 7.70 1.96
CA ALA A 235 6.30 7.14 3.24
C ALA A 235 6.75 5.67 3.06
N PRO A 236 8.01 5.43 2.63
CA PRO A 236 8.51 4.08 2.33
C PRO A 236 8.37 3.08 3.47
N GLU A 237 8.53 3.51 4.71
CA GLU A 237 8.38 2.67 5.90
C GLU A 237 6.93 2.18 6.09
N LEU A 238 5.94 3.00 5.77
CA LEU A 238 4.52 2.61 5.84
C LEU A 238 4.16 1.67 4.69
N VAL A 239 4.72 1.89 3.51
CA VAL A 239 4.57 0.98 2.36
C VAL A 239 5.12 -0.41 2.70
N MET A 240 6.30 -0.48 3.30
CA MET A 240 6.88 -1.75 3.78
C MET A 240 5.95 -2.45 4.79
N GLY A 241 5.41 -1.70 5.76
CA GLY A 241 4.44 -2.24 6.72
C GLY A 241 3.17 -2.78 6.06
N GLN A 242 2.65 -2.06 5.04
CA GLN A 242 1.49 -2.49 4.27
C GLN A 242 1.76 -3.78 3.49
N VAL A 243 2.91 -3.89 2.84
CA VAL A 243 3.32 -5.10 2.12
C VAL A 243 3.46 -6.29 3.07
N HIS A 244 4.13 -6.10 4.23
CA HIS A 244 4.28 -7.16 5.23
C HIS A 244 2.91 -7.66 5.71
N GLY A 245 1.98 -6.76 6.04
CA GLY A 245 0.63 -7.12 6.48
C GLY A 245 -0.15 -7.88 5.39
N GLY A 246 -0.09 -7.41 4.14
CA GLY A 246 -0.70 -8.07 3.00
C GLY A 246 -0.13 -9.47 2.74
N VAL A 247 1.20 -9.62 2.82
CA VAL A 247 1.85 -10.93 2.68
C VAL A 247 1.36 -11.92 3.75
N VAL A 248 1.28 -11.49 5.00
CA VAL A 248 0.80 -12.35 6.11
C VAL A 248 -0.65 -12.75 5.90
N GLN A 249 -1.49 -11.84 5.41
CA GLN A 249 -2.88 -12.15 5.04
C GLN A 249 -2.93 -13.22 3.93
N GLY A 250 -2.14 -13.08 2.88
CA GLY A 250 -2.07 -14.07 1.80
C GLY A 250 -1.55 -15.43 2.26
N ILE A 251 -0.56 -15.46 3.16
CA ILE A 251 -0.07 -16.68 3.80
C ILE A 251 -1.23 -17.37 4.58
N GLY A 252 -1.97 -16.61 5.38
CA GLY A 252 -3.09 -17.12 6.13
C GLY A 252 -4.13 -17.79 5.24
N GLN A 253 -4.52 -17.13 4.17
CA GLN A 253 -5.50 -17.64 3.21
C GLN A 253 -5.02 -18.93 2.51
N VAL A 254 -3.73 -19.02 2.19
CA VAL A 254 -3.18 -20.21 1.51
C VAL A 254 -2.94 -21.37 2.47
N MET A 255 -2.54 -21.10 3.72
CA MET A 255 -2.00 -22.11 4.62
C MET A 255 -2.98 -22.57 5.70
N ALA A 256 -3.91 -21.70 6.16
CA ALA A 256 -4.63 -21.95 7.40
C ALA A 256 -6.11 -21.54 7.42
N GLU A 257 -6.43 -20.37 6.86
CA GLU A 257 -7.75 -19.75 7.02
C GLU A 257 -8.82 -20.49 6.22
N ALA A 258 -9.89 -20.90 6.89
CA ALA A 258 -11.04 -21.57 6.27
C ALA A 258 -12.35 -21.21 6.97
N ILE A 259 -13.36 -20.87 6.19
CA ILE A 259 -14.73 -20.78 6.67
C ILE A 259 -15.41 -22.11 6.40
N VAL A 260 -15.86 -22.78 7.46
CA VAL A 260 -16.50 -24.09 7.40
C VAL A 260 -17.93 -23.97 7.89
N HIS A 261 -18.86 -24.55 7.13
CA HIS A 261 -20.27 -24.64 7.50
C HIS A 261 -20.68 -26.12 7.69
N ASP A 262 -21.67 -26.38 8.55
CA ASP A 262 -22.31 -27.66 8.63
C ASP A 262 -23.33 -27.87 7.47
N ALA A 263 -24.03 -29.01 7.49
CA ALA A 263 -25.01 -29.35 6.47
C ALA A 263 -26.23 -28.41 6.46
N GLU A 264 -26.51 -27.78 7.58
CA GLU A 264 -27.62 -26.84 7.78
C GLU A 264 -27.21 -25.37 7.45
N GLY A 265 -25.93 -25.14 7.07
CA GLY A 265 -25.40 -23.83 6.70
C GLY A 265 -24.97 -23.00 7.91
N GLN A 266 -24.89 -23.56 9.11
CA GLN A 266 -24.37 -22.88 10.30
C GLN A 266 -22.84 -22.81 10.23
N ILE A 267 -22.28 -21.63 10.51
CA ILE A 267 -20.82 -21.46 10.54
C ILE A 267 -20.22 -22.19 11.76
N LEU A 268 -19.22 -23.04 11.50
CA LEU A 268 -18.48 -23.78 12.53
C LEU A 268 -17.21 -23.05 12.97
N THR A 269 -16.63 -22.22 12.09
CA THR A 269 -15.41 -21.45 12.34
C THR A 269 -15.73 -19.98 12.69
N GLY A 270 -16.72 -19.76 13.54
CA GLY A 270 -17.25 -18.44 13.89
C GLY A 270 -16.48 -17.71 15.00
N SER A 271 -15.42 -18.30 15.54
CA SER A 271 -14.58 -17.71 16.59
C SER A 271 -13.09 -17.90 16.30
N LEU A 272 -12.23 -17.11 16.96
CA LEU A 272 -10.76 -17.25 16.85
C LEU A 272 -10.23 -18.55 17.51
N MET A 273 -11.09 -19.33 18.15
CA MET A 273 -10.76 -20.70 18.61
C MET A 273 -10.71 -21.68 17.44
N ASP A 274 -11.53 -21.46 16.43
CA ASP A 274 -11.77 -22.39 15.31
C ASP A 274 -11.24 -21.83 13.98
N TYR A 275 -11.21 -20.50 13.83
CA TYR A 275 -10.67 -19.81 12.66
C TYR A 275 -9.19 -19.50 12.87
N ALA A 276 -8.32 -20.15 12.11
CA ALA A 276 -6.87 -19.98 12.25
C ALA A 276 -6.41 -18.71 11.55
N ILE A 277 -5.73 -17.84 12.30
CA ILE A 277 -5.06 -16.64 11.78
C ILE A 277 -3.54 -16.81 11.97
N PRO A 278 -2.69 -16.42 11.00
CA PRO A 278 -1.24 -16.46 11.16
C PRO A 278 -0.77 -15.66 12.37
N ARG A 279 0.20 -16.21 13.08
CA ARG A 279 0.86 -15.59 14.23
C ARG A 279 2.27 -15.14 13.83
N ALA A 280 2.88 -14.30 14.65
CA ALA A 280 4.19 -13.73 14.37
C ALA A 280 5.31 -14.79 14.20
N ASP A 281 5.18 -15.96 14.83
CA ASP A 281 6.11 -17.08 14.72
C ASP A 281 5.85 -18.03 13.55
N ASP A 282 4.73 -17.84 12.83
CA ASP A 282 4.40 -18.62 11.63
C ASP A 282 5.10 -18.09 10.37
N VAL A 283 5.65 -16.88 10.43
CA VAL A 283 6.25 -16.20 9.27
C VAL A 283 7.70 -15.78 9.53
N PRO A 284 8.59 -15.91 8.55
CA PRO A 284 9.95 -15.40 8.66
C PRO A 284 9.99 -13.88 8.51
N PHE A 285 11.16 -13.29 8.68
CA PHE A 285 11.38 -11.90 8.25
C PHE A 285 11.18 -11.77 6.75
N ILE A 286 10.24 -10.92 6.35
CA ILE A 286 9.91 -10.64 4.95
C ILE A 286 10.87 -9.57 4.45
N ARG A 287 11.67 -9.90 3.43
CA ARG A 287 12.59 -8.95 2.78
C ARG A 287 11.84 -8.21 1.68
N PHE A 288 11.66 -6.92 1.84
CA PHE A 288 11.00 -6.04 0.89
C PHE A 288 11.99 -5.12 0.17
N PHE A 289 11.85 -5.01 -1.15
CA PHE A 289 12.62 -4.11 -2.01
C PHE A 289 11.67 -3.34 -2.92
N SER A 290 11.87 -2.03 -3.02
CA SER A 290 11.15 -1.19 -3.97
C SER A 290 11.94 -1.06 -5.27
N GLU A 291 11.26 -1.24 -6.41
CA GLU A 291 11.79 -1.08 -7.77
C GLU A 291 10.91 -0.12 -8.56
N PRO A 292 10.97 1.20 -8.28
CA PRO A 292 9.98 2.15 -8.72
C PRO A 292 10.08 2.49 -10.21
N VAL A 293 8.92 2.43 -10.90
CA VAL A 293 8.70 3.01 -12.23
C VAL A 293 7.49 3.94 -12.12
N PRO A 294 7.69 5.28 -12.06
CA PRO A 294 6.60 6.22 -11.83
C PRO A 294 5.46 6.09 -12.85
N SER A 295 4.21 6.14 -12.34
CA SER A 295 3.01 6.15 -13.17
C SER A 295 2.95 7.44 -14.01
N VAL A 296 2.44 7.33 -15.23
CA VAL A 296 2.14 8.49 -16.09
C VAL A 296 0.65 8.88 -16.02
N ARG A 297 -0.14 8.20 -15.20
CA ARG A 297 -1.60 8.39 -15.06
C ARG A 297 -1.98 9.34 -13.92
N ASN A 298 -1.01 9.85 -13.19
CA ASN A 298 -1.22 10.90 -12.19
C ASN A 298 0.03 11.77 -12.07
N PRO A 299 -0.13 13.05 -11.65
CA PRO A 299 0.98 14.01 -11.60
C PRO A 299 2.07 13.65 -10.59
N LEU A 300 1.79 12.75 -9.67
CA LEU A 300 2.69 12.37 -8.57
C LEU A 300 3.50 11.11 -8.89
N GLY A 301 3.17 10.41 -9.99
CA GLY A 301 3.85 9.16 -10.36
C GLY A 301 3.58 7.99 -9.42
N MET A 302 2.54 8.07 -8.60
CA MET A 302 2.21 7.05 -7.59
C MET A 302 1.45 5.87 -8.19
N LYS A 303 1.61 4.70 -7.55
CA LYS A 303 0.77 3.51 -7.72
C LYS A 303 0.29 3.05 -6.36
N GLY A 304 -0.87 2.38 -6.29
CA GLY A 304 -1.41 1.87 -5.02
C GLY A 304 -0.59 0.70 -4.48
N CYS A 305 -0.57 0.53 -3.15
CA CYS A 305 0.14 -0.60 -2.52
C CYS A 305 -0.75 -1.40 -1.54
N GLY A 306 -2.04 -1.04 -1.45
CA GLY A 306 -2.91 -1.52 -0.38
C GLY A 306 -3.05 -3.03 -0.31
N GLU A 307 -3.20 -3.69 -1.44
CA GLU A 307 -3.51 -5.13 -1.55
C GLU A 307 -2.34 -5.94 -2.13
N ALA A 308 -1.30 -5.27 -2.59
CA ALA A 308 -0.15 -5.85 -3.31
C ALA A 308 0.49 -7.06 -2.61
N GLY A 309 0.73 -6.96 -1.31
CA GLY A 309 1.31 -8.04 -0.52
C GLY A 309 0.46 -9.32 -0.57
N THR A 310 -0.88 -9.18 -0.48
CA THR A 310 -1.80 -10.33 -0.55
C THR A 310 -1.83 -10.93 -1.95
N VAL A 311 -1.93 -10.09 -2.98
CA VAL A 311 -2.00 -10.55 -4.38
C VAL A 311 -0.77 -11.39 -4.77
N GLY A 312 0.43 -10.92 -4.45
CA GLY A 312 1.66 -11.65 -4.73
C GLY A 312 1.83 -12.92 -3.89
N ALA A 313 1.40 -12.88 -2.62
CA ALA A 313 1.58 -13.99 -1.68
C ALA A 313 0.76 -15.22 -2.06
N LEU A 314 -0.48 -15.05 -2.53
CA LEU A 314 -1.37 -16.18 -2.87
C LEU A 314 -0.71 -17.16 -3.83
N GLY A 315 -0.19 -16.66 -4.96
CA GLY A 315 0.47 -17.49 -5.96
C GLY A 315 1.83 -18.01 -5.49
N ALA A 316 2.65 -17.16 -4.89
CA ALA A 316 4.01 -17.52 -4.50
C ALA A 316 4.03 -18.64 -3.44
N VAL A 317 3.22 -18.52 -2.39
CA VAL A 317 3.16 -19.52 -1.32
C VAL A 317 2.55 -20.84 -1.83
N ALA A 318 1.46 -20.74 -2.61
CA ALA A 318 0.84 -21.94 -3.18
C ALA A 318 1.80 -22.72 -4.11
N ASN A 319 2.55 -22.01 -4.95
CA ASN A 319 3.55 -22.60 -5.84
C ASN A 319 4.69 -23.26 -5.05
N ALA A 320 5.16 -22.62 -3.96
CA ALA A 320 6.21 -23.20 -3.11
C ALA A 320 5.78 -24.52 -2.45
N VAL A 321 4.57 -24.59 -1.92
CA VAL A 321 4.03 -25.82 -1.31
C VAL A 321 3.86 -26.91 -2.37
N ARG A 322 3.31 -26.57 -3.53
CA ARG A 322 3.13 -27.54 -4.64
C ARG A 322 4.46 -28.07 -5.17
N ASP A 323 5.48 -27.21 -5.29
CA ASP A 323 6.82 -27.62 -5.70
C ASP A 323 7.45 -28.58 -4.68
N ALA A 324 7.28 -28.36 -3.38
CA ALA A 324 7.72 -29.28 -2.35
C ALA A 324 6.99 -30.64 -2.44
N LEU A 325 5.67 -30.65 -2.57
CA LEU A 325 4.85 -31.85 -2.67
C LEU A 325 5.19 -32.69 -3.91
N ALA A 326 5.44 -32.03 -5.03
CA ALA A 326 5.82 -32.69 -6.29
C ALA A 326 7.11 -33.51 -6.16
N THR A 327 8.06 -33.11 -5.29
CA THR A 327 9.30 -33.89 -5.06
C THR A 327 9.04 -35.24 -4.39
N ALA A 328 7.91 -35.40 -3.70
CA ALA A 328 7.46 -36.65 -3.08
C ALA A 328 6.41 -37.41 -3.91
N GLY A 329 6.17 -36.97 -5.17
CA GLY A 329 5.18 -37.59 -6.04
C GLY A 329 3.73 -37.30 -5.67
N ALA A 330 3.47 -36.39 -4.72
CA ALA A 330 2.11 -36.02 -4.36
C ALA A 330 1.46 -35.14 -5.44
N GLY A 331 0.22 -35.43 -5.79
CA GLY A 331 -0.58 -34.65 -6.71
C GLY A 331 -0.97 -33.28 -6.15
N PRO A 332 -1.57 -32.40 -6.99
CA PRO A 332 -2.03 -31.09 -6.56
C PRO A 332 -3.16 -31.23 -5.54
N ILE A 333 -3.13 -30.38 -4.51
CA ILE A 333 -4.18 -30.25 -3.50
C ILE A 333 -4.72 -28.81 -3.51
N GLU A 334 -5.93 -28.65 -2.98
CA GLU A 334 -6.58 -27.34 -2.85
C GLU A 334 -6.18 -26.62 -1.55
N THR A 335 -6.24 -25.30 -1.57
CA THR A 335 -6.07 -24.47 -0.38
C THR A 335 -7.27 -24.58 0.57
N PRO A 336 -7.11 -24.29 1.86
CA PRO A 336 -5.84 -24.02 2.54
C PRO A 336 -4.99 -25.29 2.70
N PHE A 337 -3.67 -25.14 2.60
CA PHE A 337 -2.71 -26.24 2.75
C PHE A 337 -2.46 -26.54 4.22
N THR A 338 -3.50 -26.99 4.91
CA THR A 338 -3.37 -27.36 6.32
C THR A 338 -2.45 -28.58 6.49
N PRO A 339 -1.80 -28.76 7.65
CA PRO A 339 -0.95 -29.91 7.91
C PRO A 339 -1.63 -31.24 7.62
N GLU A 340 -2.91 -31.37 7.95
CA GLU A 340 -3.68 -32.57 7.68
C GLU A 340 -3.82 -32.86 6.17
N ARG A 341 -4.17 -31.86 5.37
CA ARG A 341 -4.31 -32.01 3.91
C ARG A 341 -3.00 -32.39 3.25
N ILE A 342 -1.91 -31.76 3.65
CA ILE A 342 -0.57 -32.05 3.17
C ILE A 342 -0.17 -33.49 3.55
N TRP A 343 -0.36 -33.87 4.82
CA TRP A 343 -0.05 -35.21 5.30
C TRP A 343 -0.83 -36.29 4.55
N ARG A 344 -2.12 -36.10 4.33
CA ARG A 344 -2.95 -37.02 3.54
C ARG A 344 -2.43 -37.17 2.12
N ALA A 345 -2.14 -36.07 1.43
CA ALA A 345 -1.62 -36.14 0.06
C ALA A 345 -0.28 -36.89 -0.03
N LEU A 346 0.62 -36.67 0.94
CA LEU A 346 1.89 -37.40 1.01
C LEU A 346 1.73 -38.89 1.35
N ARG A 347 0.81 -39.23 2.24
CA ARG A 347 0.47 -40.63 2.58
C ARG A 347 -0.10 -41.35 1.35
N ASP A 348 -1.02 -40.72 0.66
CA ASP A 348 -1.70 -41.32 -0.50
C ASP A 348 -0.71 -41.52 -1.67
N ALA A 349 0.24 -40.58 -1.87
CA ALA A 349 1.32 -40.73 -2.84
C ALA A 349 2.32 -41.86 -2.51
N ARG A 350 2.51 -42.21 -1.21
CA ARG A 350 3.35 -43.34 -0.80
C ARG A 350 2.64 -44.71 -0.98
N ALA A 351 1.30 -44.72 -1.02
CA ALA A 351 0.50 -45.92 -1.13
C ALA A 351 0.21 -46.37 -2.56
N GLY A 352 0.39 -45.47 -3.55
CA GLY A 352 0.23 -45.74 -4.98
C GLY A 352 1.56 -45.94 -5.66
#